data_3346f082d2a9636e075f8cfb13691354
#
_entry.id   3346f082d2a9636e075f8cfb13691354
#
_cell.length_a   1.000
_cell.length_b   1.000
_cell.length_c   1.000
_cell.angle_alpha   90.00
_cell.angle_beta   90.00
_cell.angle_gamma   90.00
#
_symmetry.space_group_name_H-M   'P 1'
#
loop_
_entity.id
_entity.type
_entity.pdbx_description
1 polymer ?
#
loop_
_entity_poly.entity_id
_entity_poly.type
_entity_poly.pdbx_seq_one_letter_code
_entity_poly.pdbx_strand_id
1 'polypeptide(L)'
;NSLYTKRHYFCIVLNFENTKIAFKLKSNLDLNRAYVLFKVISSPIIVKIGKGLMLFALKLRLPVSFIVKKTIFKQFCGGETISECSPTIKSLGSQGVGTILDYSVEGKTHEDDFDKTTDIIIDTIVKAHTEKNIPFAVFKITGISKFSLLEKASQKEINLHESEANELAKIEARILKICKTAHELNVPVFIDAEESWIQDVIDTWAFQMMCLFNKENTIVYNTIQMYRHDRLEFLKSCLQKAL
;
A
#
# COMPACT_ATOMS: atom_id res chain seq x y z
N ASN A 1 -3.37 -36.54 31.23
CA ASN A 1 -2.09 -36.79 30.55
C ASN A 1 -1.90 -35.76 29.44
N SER A 2 -1.18 -34.73 29.83
CA SER A 2 -0.85 -33.57 28.99
C SER A 2 0.28 -33.93 28.02
N LEU A 3 -0.03 -33.97 26.74
CA LEU A 3 0.98 -33.94 25.67
C LEU A 3 1.28 -32.50 25.29
N TYR A 4 1.96 -31.79 26.19
CA TYR A 4 2.66 -30.56 25.80
C TYR A 4 3.96 -30.97 25.08
N THR A 5 3.90 -31.12 23.74
CA THR A 5 5.08 -31.17 22.92
C THR A 5 5.80 -29.85 23.08
N LYS A 6 6.93 -29.84 23.77
CA LYS A 6 7.89 -28.73 23.81
C LYS A 6 8.36 -28.48 22.37
N ARG A 7 7.72 -27.53 21.66
CA ARG A 7 8.32 -26.95 20.46
C ARG A 7 9.58 -26.21 20.93
N HIS A 8 10.72 -26.74 20.62
CA HIS A 8 11.98 -26.02 20.71
C HIS A 8 11.91 -24.89 19.68
N TYR A 9 11.50 -23.71 20.10
CA TYR A 9 11.74 -22.50 19.33
C TYR A 9 13.26 -22.31 19.31
N PHE A 10 13.90 -22.70 18.22
CA PHE A 10 15.22 -22.18 17.90
C PHE A 10 15.06 -20.66 17.82
N CYS A 11 15.49 -19.98 18.85
CA CYS A 11 15.62 -18.51 18.84
C CYS A 11 16.76 -18.21 17.87
N ILE A 12 16.46 -18.17 16.57
CA ILE A 12 17.38 -17.63 15.58
C ILE A 12 17.52 -16.17 15.94
N VAL A 13 18.63 -15.81 16.57
CA VAL A 13 18.96 -14.41 16.82
C VAL A 13 19.04 -13.73 15.45
N LEU A 14 18.07 -12.87 15.15
CA LEU A 14 18.08 -12.07 13.94
C LEU A 14 19.35 -11.23 13.93
N ASN A 15 20.20 -11.45 12.92
CA ASN A 15 21.43 -10.72 12.74
C ASN A 15 21.33 -9.85 11.48
N PHE A 16 21.26 -8.54 11.65
CA PHE A 16 21.20 -7.57 10.56
C PHE A 16 22.58 -7.21 9.99
N GLU A 17 23.68 -7.69 10.61
CA GLU A 17 25.06 -7.46 10.15
C GLU A 17 25.43 -8.29 8.91
N ASN A 18 24.66 -9.33 8.62
CA ASN A 18 24.95 -10.22 7.49
C ASN A 18 24.42 -9.65 6.16
N THR A 19 25.17 -8.70 5.62
CA THR A 19 24.85 -8.03 4.35
C THR A 19 24.82 -8.98 3.13
N LYS A 20 25.54 -10.12 3.20
CA LYS A 20 25.49 -11.14 2.11
C LYS A 20 24.10 -11.77 1.98
N ILE A 21 23.43 -12.01 3.12
CA ILE A 21 22.06 -12.52 3.10
C ILE A 21 21.10 -11.40 2.69
N ALA A 22 21.21 -10.21 3.30
CA ALA A 22 20.32 -9.07 3.04
C ALA A 22 20.30 -8.65 1.57
N PHE A 23 21.45 -8.71 0.90
CA PHE A 23 21.59 -8.27 -0.49
C PHE A 23 21.80 -9.42 -1.49
N LYS A 24 21.44 -10.65 -1.13
CA LYS A 24 21.65 -11.84 -1.96
C LYS A 24 21.06 -11.71 -3.39
N LEU A 25 19.96 -10.98 -3.54
CA LEU A 25 19.28 -10.74 -4.82
C LEU A 25 19.82 -9.54 -5.59
N LYS A 26 20.80 -8.82 -5.06
CA LYS A 26 21.34 -7.60 -5.67
C LYS A 26 22.71 -7.88 -6.29
N SER A 27 22.92 -7.44 -7.52
CA SER A 27 24.24 -7.42 -8.12
C SER A 27 25.11 -6.28 -7.54
N ASN A 28 26.42 -6.37 -7.69
CA ASN A 28 27.32 -5.28 -7.29
C ASN A 28 26.99 -3.96 -7.99
N LEU A 29 26.53 -4.00 -9.23
CA LEU A 29 26.07 -2.82 -9.98
C LEU A 29 24.80 -2.23 -9.35
N ASP A 30 23.85 -3.06 -8.91
CA ASP A 30 22.65 -2.59 -8.23
C ASP A 30 22.98 -1.97 -6.88
N LEU A 31 23.92 -2.56 -6.12
CA LEU A 31 24.38 -2.02 -4.84
C LEU A 31 25.10 -0.69 -5.00
N ASN A 32 26.01 -0.58 -5.98
CA ASN A 32 26.70 0.67 -6.27
C ASN A 32 25.75 1.78 -6.70
N ARG A 33 24.76 1.43 -7.56
CA ARG A 33 23.72 2.39 -7.95
C ARG A 33 22.91 2.87 -6.75
N ALA A 34 22.45 1.94 -5.88
CA ALA A 34 21.73 2.28 -4.67
C ALA A 34 22.55 3.18 -3.75
N TYR A 35 23.83 2.85 -3.52
CA TYR A 35 24.75 3.65 -2.71
C TYR A 35 24.88 5.10 -3.23
N VAL A 36 25.13 5.26 -4.53
CA VAL A 36 25.24 6.60 -5.14
C VAL A 36 23.92 7.35 -5.02
N LEU A 37 22.78 6.68 -5.30
CA LEU A 37 21.44 7.28 -5.21
C LEU A 37 21.17 7.78 -3.78
N PHE A 38 21.39 6.95 -2.76
CA PHE A 38 21.17 7.35 -1.36
C PHE A 38 22.11 8.45 -0.93
N LYS A 39 23.37 8.44 -1.39
CA LYS A 39 24.34 9.52 -1.12
C LYS A 39 23.87 10.85 -1.75
N VAL A 40 23.29 10.82 -2.94
CA VAL A 40 22.72 12.02 -3.59
C VAL A 40 21.50 12.52 -2.82
N ILE A 41 20.55 11.62 -2.48
CA ILE A 41 19.33 11.96 -1.76
C ILE A 41 19.60 12.48 -0.35
N SER A 42 20.68 12.04 0.30
CA SER A 42 21.05 12.51 1.65
C SER A 42 21.49 13.98 1.70
N SER A 43 21.73 14.62 0.54
CA SER A 43 22.08 16.04 0.45
C SER A 43 20.88 16.90 0.06
N PRO A 44 20.27 17.70 0.98
CA PRO A 44 19.14 18.56 0.67
C PRO A 44 19.42 19.55 -0.47
N ILE A 45 20.68 20.03 -0.56
CA ILE A 45 21.10 20.99 -1.60
C ILE A 45 21.04 20.32 -2.98
N ILE A 46 21.60 19.10 -3.11
CA ILE A 46 21.60 18.35 -4.37
C ILE A 46 20.14 18.01 -4.78
N VAL A 47 19.31 17.60 -3.82
CA VAL A 47 17.88 17.32 -4.08
C VAL A 47 17.16 18.58 -4.57
N LYS A 48 17.39 19.74 -3.95
CA LYS A 48 16.78 21.02 -4.37
C LYS A 48 17.18 21.40 -5.81
N ILE A 49 18.48 21.31 -6.12
CA ILE A 49 19.01 21.57 -7.47
C ILE A 49 18.43 20.55 -8.47
N GLY A 50 18.45 19.27 -8.14
CA GLY A 50 17.93 18.19 -8.99
C GLY A 50 16.44 18.36 -9.30
N LYS A 51 15.63 18.75 -8.30
CA LYS A 51 14.22 19.08 -8.50
C LYS A 51 14.05 20.25 -9.48
N GLY A 52 14.83 21.32 -9.33
CA GLY A 52 14.78 22.47 -10.24
C GLY A 52 15.13 22.09 -11.67
N LEU A 53 16.20 21.34 -11.86
CA LEU A 53 16.62 20.85 -13.17
C LEU A 53 15.58 19.91 -13.81
N MET A 54 14.98 19.03 -13.00
CA MET A 54 13.94 18.12 -13.47
C MET A 54 12.69 18.89 -13.95
N LEU A 55 12.22 19.85 -13.17
CA LEU A 55 11.06 20.69 -13.54
C LEU A 55 11.35 21.48 -14.81
N PHE A 56 12.58 22.02 -14.95
CA PHE A 56 13.00 22.74 -16.14
C PHE A 56 13.03 21.81 -17.39
N ALA A 57 13.60 20.59 -17.23
CA ALA A 57 13.64 19.61 -18.31
C ALA A 57 12.23 19.17 -18.74
N LEU A 58 11.31 18.96 -17.79
CA LEU A 58 9.89 18.65 -18.08
C LEU A 58 9.21 19.81 -18.82
N LYS A 59 9.48 21.07 -18.43
CA LYS A 59 8.96 22.26 -19.13
C LYS A 59 9.45 22.33 -20.59
N LEU A 60 10.68 21.90 -20.83
CA LEU A 60 11.25 21.79 -22.20
C LEU A 60 10.84 20.50 -22.92
N ARG A 61 9.98 19.66 -22.33
CA ARG A 61 9.54 18.37 -22.87
C ARG A 61 10.70 17.40 -23.19
N LEU A 62 11.80 17.48 -22.45
CA LEU A 62 12.92 16.55 -22.63
C LEU A 62 12.55 15.16 -22.15
N PRO A 63 13.04 14.08 -22.80
CA PRO A 63 12.71 12.69 -22.46
C PRO A 63 13.44 12.20 -21.20
N VAL A 64 13.15 12.82 -20.05
CA VAL A 64 13.79 12.50 -18.75
C VAL A 64 13.30 11.18 -18.15
N SER A 65 12.17 10.65 -18.64
CA SER A 65 11.57 9.41 -18.13
C SER A 65 12.53 8.22 -18.16
N PHE A 66 13.35 8.11 -19.19
CA PHE A 66 14.35 7.04 -19.32
C PHE A 66 15.41 7.09 -18.20
N ILE A 67 15.87 8.28 -17.82
CA ILE A 67 16.86 8.45 -16.75
C ILE A 67 16.19 8.10 -15.41
N VAL A 68 14.99 8.63 -15.16
CA VAL A 68 14.22 8.35 -13.94
C VAL A 68 13.95 6.85 -13.80
N LYS A 69 13.51 6.18 -14.87
CA LYS A 69 13.25 4.73 -14.87
C LYS A 69 14.49 3.90 -14.52
N LYS A 70 15.64 4.23 -15.08
CA LYS A 70 16.89 3.48 -14.85
C LYS A 70 17.55 3.77 -13.50
N THR A 71 17.18 4.85 -12.83
CA THR A 71 17.79 5.28 -11.57
C THR A 71 16.82 5.13 -10.41
N ILE A 72 16.03 6.16 -10.14
CA ILE A 72 15.15 6.28 -8.98
C ILE A 72 14.04 5.21 -9.02
N PHE A 73 13.33 5.11 -10.15
CA PHE A 73 12.22 4.18 -10.30
C PHE A 73 12.65 2.72 -10.08
N LYS A 74 13.76 2.30 -10.70
CA LYS A 74 14.29 0.93 -10.51
C LYS A 74 14.66 0.60 -9.06
N GLN A 75 14.95 1.61 -8.23
CA GLN A 75 15.26 1.41 -6.81
C GLN A 75 14.02 1.23 -5.94
N PHE A 76 12.95 1.98 -6.23
CA PHE A 76 11.77 2.08 -5.35
C PHE A 76 10.52 1.39 -5.90
N CYS A 77 10.45 1.11 -7.20
CA CYS A 77 9.26 0.55 -7.83
C CYS A 77 9.53 -0.83 -8.43
N GLY A 78 8.54 -1.70 -8.34
CA GLY A 78 8.60 -3.05 -8.93
C GLY A 78 8.41 -3.05 -10.45
N GLY A 79 7.61 -2.13 -10.96
CA GLY A 79 7.25 -1.97 -12.38
C GLY A 79 6.19 -0.88 -12.54
N GLU A 80 5.90 -0.44 -13.77
CA GLU A 80 4.81 0.49 -14.08
C GLU A 80 3.48 -0.23 -14.29
N THR A 81 3.55 -1.53 -14.57
CA THR A 81 2.38 -2.40 -14.77
C THR A 81 2.53 -3.68 -13.96
N ILE A 82 1.41 -4.36 -13.70
CA ILE A 82 1.38 -5.66 -13.02
C ILE A 82 2.30 -6.67 -13.72
N SER A 83 2.33 -6.65 -15.06
CA SER A 83 3.19 -7.54 -15.86
C SER A 83 4.67 -7.25 -15.65
N GLU A 84 5.05 -5.98 -15.58
CA GLU A 84 6.44 -5.57 -15.33
C GLU A 84 6.93 -5.93 -13.93
N CYS A 85 6.04 -6.08 -12.95
CA CYS A 85 6.38 -6.54 -11.60
C CYS A 85 6.72 -8.03 -11.54
N SER A 86 6.31 -8.84 -12.53
CA SER A 86 6.44 -10.30 -12.48
C SER A 86 7.88 -10.82 -12.27
N PRO A 87 8.94 -10.26 -12.88
CA PRO A 87 10.32 -10.67 -12.60
C PRO A 87 10.74 -10.40 -11.15
N THR A 88 10.33 -9.26 -10.57
CA THR A 88 10.61 -8.91 -9.18
C THR A 88 9.88 -9.84 -8.22
N ILE A 89 8.60 -10.14 -8.46
CA ILE A 89 7.80 -11.09 -7.69
C ILE A 89 8.47 -12.46 -7.65
N LYS A 90 8.86 -12.99 -8.81
CA LYS A 90 9.53 -14.29 -8.90
C LYS A 90 10.89 -14.30 -8.21
N SER A 91 11.66 -13.23 -8.37
CA SER A 91 12.98 -13.10 -7.74
C SER A 91 12.87 -13.10 -6.21
N LEU A 92 11.96 -12.32 -5.62
CA LEU A 92 11.71 -12.28 -4.18
C LEU A 92 11.13 -13.62 -3.69
N GLY A 93 10.16 -14.17 -4.41
CA GLY A 93 9.55 -15.46 -4.10
C GLY A 93 10.56 -16.62 -4.07
N SER A 94 11.63 -16.59 -4.90
CA SER A 94 12.71 -17.57 -4.87
C SER A 94 13.51 -17.59 -3.56
N GLN A 95 13.40 -16.56 -2.75
CA GLN A 95 13.99 -16.45 -1.42
C GLN A 95 12.95 -16.55 -0.29
N GLY A 96 11.72 -16.96 -0.60
CA GLY A 96 10.63 -17.08 0.38
C GLY A 96 10.06 -15.73 0.83
N VAL A 97 10.29 -14.65 0.06
CA VAL A 97 9.74 -13.32 0.34
C VAL A 97 8.52 -13.10 -0.54
N GLY A 98 7.34 -12.99 0.10
CA GLY A 98 6.11 -12.57 -0.57
C GLY A 98 6.14 -11.09 -0.95
N THR A 99 5.34 -10.72 -1.94
CA THR A 99 5.20 -9.33 -2.42
C THR A 99 3.75 -8.88 -2.31
N ILE A 100 3.56 -7.58 -2.17
CA ILE A 100 2.25 -6.92 -2.26
C ILE A 100 2.34 -5.91 -3.40
N LEU A 101 1.37 -5.94 -4.31
CA LEU A 101 1.26 -4.95 -5.37
C LEU A 101 0.44 -3.78 -4.84
N ASP A 102 1.09 -2.63 -4.69
CA ASP A 102 0.46 -1.36 -4.34
C ASP A 102 0.43 -0.45 -5.56
N TYR A 103 -0.77 -0.07 -6.00
CA TYR A 103 -0.96 0.92 -7.05
C TYR A 103 -1.12 2.29 -6.42
N SER A 104 0.01 2.96 -6.19
CA SER A 104 0.04 4.28 -5.57
C SER A 104 -0.20 5.38 -6.61
N VAL A 105 -1.43 5.88 -6.67
CA VAL A 105 -1.82 7.07 -7.43
C VAL A 105 -2.48 8.05 -6.48
N GLU A 106 -1.90 9.22 -6.35
CA GLU A 106 -2.39 10.29 -5.49
C GLU A 106 -2.73 11.54 -6.31
N GLY A 107 -3.54 12.45 -5.73
CA GLY A 107 -3.84 13.75 -6.32
C GLY A 107 -4.79 13.73 -7.52
N LYS A 108 -5.51 12.64 -7.73
CA LYS A 108 -6.59 12.57 -8.71
C LYS A 108 -7.81 13.34 -8.21
N THR A 109 -8.58 13.91 -9.14
CA THR A 109 -9.74 14.75 -8.83
C THR A 109 -10.99 14.36 -9.62
N HIS A 110 -10.86 13.54 -10.66
CA HIS A 110 -11.95 13.15 -11.54
C HIS A 110 -12.48 11.74 -11.22
N GLU A 111 -13.79 11.56 -11.28
CA GLU A 111 -14.48 10.31 -11.00
C GLU A 111 -13.96 9.15 -11.88
N ASP A 112 -13.77 9.41 -13.19
CA ASP A 112 -13.25 8.41 -14.13
C ASP A 112 -11.85 7.89 -13.73
N ASP A 113 -11.03 8.73 -13.09
CA ASP A 113 -9.71 8.30 -12.60
C ASP A 113 -9.84 7.40 -11.37
N PHE A 114 -10.81 7.67 -10.49
CA PHE A 114 -11.09 6.84 -9.33
C PHE A 114 -11.65 5.47 -9.74
N ASP A 115 -12.53 5.43 -10.73
CA ASP A 115 -13.07 4.18 -11.26
C ASP A 115 -11.96 3.35 -11.91
N LYS A 116 -11.10 3.95 -12.73
CA LYS A 116 -9.93 3.28 -13.31
C LYS A 116 -8.97 2.75 -12.22
N THR A 117 -8.72 3.53 -11.17
CA THR A 117 -7.89 3.09 -10.05
C THR A 117 -8.52 1.89 -9.34
N THR A 118 -9.84 1.92 -9.14
CA THR A 118 -10.59 0.81 -8.57
C THR A 118 -10.42 -0.46 -9.41
N ASP A 119 -10.54 -0.37 -10.73
CA ASP A 119 -10.36 -1.51 -11.63
C ASP A 119 -8.92 -2.05 -11.59
N ILE A 120 -7.89 -1.17 -11.55
CA ILE A 120 -6.49 -1.61 -11.39
C ILE A 120 -6.27 -2.31 -10.05
N ILE A 121 -6.86 -1.83 -8.94
CA ILE A 121 -6.80 -2.51 -7.64
C ILE A 121 -7.43 -3.91 -7.74
N ILE A 122 -8.56 -4.04 -8.42
CA ILE A 122 -9.20 -5.34 -8.68
C ILE A 122 -8.27 -6.25 -9.48
N ASP A 123 -7.59 -5.74 -10.50
CA ASP A 123 -6.62 -6.50 -11.28
C ASP A 123 -5.44 -7.00 -10.40
N THR A 124 -5.00 -6.21 -9.38
CA THR A 124 -4.00 -6.69 -8.42
C THR A 124 -4.51 -7.84 -7.57
N ILE A 125 -5.79 -7.81 -7.16
CA ILE A 125 -6.43 -8.91 -6.40
C ILE A 125 -6.54 -10.17 -7.27
N VAL A 126 -6.97 -10.04 -8.53
CA VAL A 126 -7.02 -11.15 -9.48
C VAL A 126 -5.62 -11.74 -9.70
N LYS A 127 -4.60 -10.88 -9.81
CA LYS A 127 -3.21 -11.34 -9.91
C LYS A 127 -2.75 -12.07 -8.64
N ALA A 128 -3.09 -11.58 -7.45
CA ALA A 128 -2.77 -12.23 -6.18
C ALA A 128 -3.43 -13.60 -6.05
N HIS A 129 -4.68 -13.75 -6.51
CA HIS A 129 -5.38 -15.04 -6.53
C HIS A 129 -4.62 -16.12 -7.33
N THR A 130 -3.94 -15.73 -8.41
CA THR A 130 -3.24 -16.66 -9.31
C THR A 130 -1.75 -16.80 -9.03
N GLU A 131 -1.16 -15.99 -8.16
CA GLU A 131 0.29 -15.91 -7.91
C GLU A 131 0.62 -16.13 -6.43
N LYS A 132 1.13 -17.32 -6.10
CA LYS A 132 1.45 -17.71 -4.71
C LYS A 132 2.41 -16.77 -3.97
N ASN A 133 3.23 -16.04 -4.71
CA ASN A 133 4.18 -15.09 -4.14
C ASN A 133 3.54 -13.72 -3.83
N ILE A 134 2.23 -13.56 -4.04
CA ILE A 134 1.46 -12.37 -3.68
C ILE A 134 0.41 -12.78 -2.65
N PRO A 135 0.76 -12.82 -1.34
CA PRO A 135 -0.15 -13.31 -0.30
C PRO A 135 -1.26 -12.33 0.08
N PHE A 136 -1.14 -11.06 -0.27
CA PHE A 136 -2.07 -9.98 0.06
C PHE A 136 -2.19 -9.00 -1.09
N ALA A 137 -3.35 -8.34 -1.17
CA ALA A 137 -3.52 -7.09 -1.91
C ALA A 137 -3.58 -5.91 -0.93
N VAL A 138 -3.44 -4.68 -1.43
CA VAL A 138 -3.53 -3.44 -0.64
C VAL A 138 -4.14 -2.34 -1.50
N PHE A 139 -4.85 -1.42 -0.85
CA PHE A 139 -5.26 -0.17 -1.49
C PHE A 139 -5.37 0.97 -0.48
N LYS A 140 -5.27 2.20 -1.01
CA LYS A 140 -5.46 3.46 -0.30
C LYS A 140 -6.77 4.10 -0.68
N ILE A 141 -7.49 4.63 0.28
CA ILE A 141 -8.77 5.30 0.03
C ILE A 141 -8.56 6.58 -0.80
N THR A 142 -7.45 7.29 -0.59
CA THR A 142 -7.13 8.50 -1.40
C THR A 142 -6.90 8.20 -2.88
N GLY A 143 -6.58 6.96 -3.24
CA GLY A 143 -6.46 6.53 -4.64
C GLY A 143 -7.81 6.43 -5.37
N ILE A 144 -8.91 6.28 -4.63
CA ILE A 144 -10.27 6.08 -5.16
C ILE A 144 -11.26 7.18 -4.75
N SER A 145 -10.75 8.28 -4.20
CA SER A 145 -11.57 9.36 -3.65
C SER A 145 -10.88 10.72 -3.70
N LYS A 146 -11.66 11.80 -3.56
CA LYS A 146 -11.12 13.13 -3.34
C LYS A 146 -10.65 13.29 -1.90
N PHE A 147 -9.40 13.73 -1.71
CA PHE A 147 -8.82 13.97 -0.39
C PHE A 147 -9.64 14.96 0.45
N SER A 148 -10.06 16.10 -0.13
CA SER A 148 -10.84 17.11 0.58
C SER A 148 -12.19 16.60 1.09
N LEU A 149 -12.79 15.63 0.42
CA LEU A 149 -14.04 15.03 0.87
C LEU A 149 -13.82 14.09 2.06
N LEU A 150 -12.72 13.33 2.06
CA LEU A 150 -12.32 12.49 3.21
C LEU A 150 -12.05 13.35 4.45
N GLU A 151 -11.33 14.47 4.26
CA GLU A 151 -11.04 15.42 5.33
C GLU A 151 -12.33 15.97 5.95
N LYS A 152 -13.30 16.35 5.10
CA LYS A 152 -14.61 16.82 5.56
C LYS A 152 -15.41 15.72 6.26
N ALA A 153 -15.41 14.50 5.72
CA ALA A 153 -16.13 13.36 6.28
C ALA A 153 -15.52 12.84 7.60
N SER A 154 -14.27 13.18 7.89
CA SER A 154 -13.58 12.85 9.15
C SER A 154 -13.79 13.90 10.26
N GLN A 155 -14.49 15.00 9.99
CA GLN A 155 -14.78 16.01 11.01
C GLN A 155 -15.87 15.54 11.97
N LYS A 156 -15.81 16.00 13.23
CA LYS A 156 -16.78 15.63 14.27
C LYS A 156 -18.20 16.12 13.95
N GLU A 157 -18.31 17.30 13.37
CA GLU A 157 -19.58 17.88 12.92
C GLU A 157 -19.60 17.84 11.38
N ILE A 158 -20.22 16.79 10.84
CA ILE A 158 -20.28 16.58 9.41
C ILE A 158 -21.43 17.40 8.82
N ASN A 159 -21.11 18.42 8.04
CA ASN A 159 -22.08 19.19 7.26
C ASN A 159 -21.80 18.97 5.76
N LEU A 160 -22.46 17.98 5.16
CA LEU A 160 -22.30 17.62 3.77
C LEU A 160 -23.48 18.17 2.94
N HIS A 161 -23.14 18.73 1.79
CA HIS A 161 -24.14 19.01 0.76
C HIS A 161 -24.60 17.69 0.10
N GLU A 162 -25.77 17.68 -0.50
CA GLU A 162 -26.33 16.50 -1.17
C GLU A 162 -25.36 15.92 -2.23
N SER A 163 -24.67 16.78 -2.99
CA SER A 163 -23.65 16.36 -3.95
C SER A 163 -22.48 15.64 -3.30
N GLU A 164 -22.03 16.09 -2.13
CA GLU A 164 -20.94 15.48 -1.36
C GLU A 164 -21.36 14.13 -0.76
N ALA A 165 -22.60 14.03 -0.28
CA ALA A 165 -23.16 12.76 0.18
C ALA A 165 -23.23 11.73 -0.95
N ASN A 166 -23.61 12.16 -2.16
CA ASN A 166 -23.61 11.30 -3.34
C ASN A 166 -22.19 10.88 -3.75
N GLU A 167 -21.19 11.76 -3.64
CA GLU A 167 -19.78 11.40 -3.87
C GLU A 167 -19.27 10.38 -2.82
N LEU A 168 -19.62 10.54 -1.53
CA LEU A 168 -19.28 9.55 -0.49
C LEU A 168 -19.90 8.18 -0.77
N ALA A 169 -21.15 8.13 -1.19
CA ALA A 169 -21.80 6.87 -1.57
C ALA A 169 -21.07 6.15 -2.73
N LYS A 170 -20.49 6.89 -3.68
CA LYS A 170 -19.66 6.29 -4.74
C LYS A 170 -18.35 5.74 -4.19
N ILE A 171 -17.72 6.41 -3.22
CA ILE A 171 -16.51 5.92 -2.56
C ILE A 171 -16.81 4.60 -1.84
N GLU A 172 -17.89 4.56 -1.06
CA GLU A 172 -18.34 3.34 -0.37
C GLU A 172 -18.61 2.21 -1.36
N ALA A 173 -19.23 2.50 -2.50
CA ALA A 173 -19.48 1.50 -3.55
C ALA A 173 -18.17 0.94 -4.14
N ARG A 174 -17.13 1.78 -4.34
CA ARG A 174 -15.80 1.33 -4.79
C ARG A 174 -15.12 0.44 -3.75
N ILE A 175 -15.14 0.85 -2.47
CA ILE A 175 -14.59 0.06 -1.35
C ILE A 175 -15.29 -1.29 -1.28
N LEU A 176 -16.62 -1.29 -1.34
CA LEU A 176 -17.42 -2.52 -1.33
C LEU A 176 -17.09 -3.43 -2.51
N LYS A 177 -16.94 -2.88 -3.72
CA LYS A 177 -16.56 -3.63 -4.94
C LYS A 177 -15.19 -4.31 -4.77
N ILE A 178 -14.19 -3.57 -4.25
CA ILE A 178 -12.83 -4.10 -4.00
C ILE A 178 -12.89 -5.23 -2.96
N CYS A 179 -13.48 -4.98 -1.79
CA CYS A 179 -13.53 -5.94 -0.69
C CYS A 179 -14.36 -7.19 -1.04
N LYS A 180 -15.45 -7.02 -1.81
CA LYS A 180 -16.28 -8.13 -2.31
C LYS A 180 -15.46 -9.00 -3.27
N THR A 181 -14.74 -8.42 -4.21
CA THR A 181 -13.87 -9.18 -5.13
C THR A 181 -12.78 -9.93 -4.37
N ALA A 182 -12.16 -9.30 -3.36
CA ALA A 182 -11.18 -9.95 -2.51
C ALA A 182 -11.78 -11.16 -1.76
N HIS A 183 -12.99 -11.01 -1.24
CA HIS A 183 -13.71 -12.09 -0.56
C HIS A 183 -14.07 -13.24 -1.52
N GLU A 184 -14.62 -12.95 -2.69
CA GLU A 184 -14.99 -13.96 -3.70
C GLU A 184 -13.78 -14.76 -4.20
N LEU A 185 -12.61 -14.12 -4.30
CA LEU A 185 -11.35 -14.75 -4.72
C LEU A 185 -10.54 -15.31 -3.55
N ASN A 186 -11.01 -15.17 -2.31
CA ASN A 186 -10.31 -15.57 -1.09
C ASN A 186 -8.87 -14.98 -1.02
N VAL A 187 -8.72 -13.71 -1.36
CA VAL A 187 -7.46 -12.95 -1.30
C VAL A 187 -7.53 -11.95 -0.16
N PRO A 188 -6.66 -12.04 0.86
CA PRO A 188 -6.59 -11.05 1.91
C PRO A 188 -6.23 -9.66 1.35
N VAL A 189 -6.93 -8.60 1.82
CA VAL A 189 -6.73 -7.23 1.37
C VAL A 189 -6.54 -6.29 2.55
N PHE A 190 -5.52 -5.44 2.49
CA PHE A 190 -5.30 -4.35 3.43
C PHE A 190 -5.99 -3.07 2.94
N ILE A 191 -6.72 -2.40 3.83
CA ILE A 191 -7.07 -1.00 3.70
C ILE A 191 -5.96 -0.23 4.42
N ASP A 192 -5.15 0.50 3.65
CA ASP A 192 -3.98 1.16 4.20
C ASP A 192 -4.36 2.38 5.06
N ALA A 193 -3.54 2.68 6.06
CA ALA A 193 -3.73 3.85 6.90
C ALA A 193 -3.04 5.05 6.25
N GLU A 194 -3.69 6.20 6.36
CA GLU A 194 -3.24 7.41 5.68
C GLU A 194 -3.10 8.57 6.69
N GLU A 195 -3.27 9.82 6.28
CA GLU A 195 -3.09 10.97 7.15
C GLU A 195 -4.10 10.98 8.30
N SER A 196 -3.64 11.44 9.46
CA SER A 196 -4.43 11.36 10.71
C SER A 196 -5.77 12.09 10.65
N TRP A 197 -5.89 13.13 9.84
CA TRP A 197 -7.11 13.93 9.71
C TRP A 197 -8.15 13.37 8.72
N ILE A 198 -7.81 12.30 8.00
CA ILE A 198 -8.75 11.53 7.17
C ILE A 198 -8.95 10.10 7.68
N GLN A 199 -8.18 9.70 8.71
CA GLN A 199 -8.16 8.31 9.18
C GLN A 199 -9.47 7.85 9.81
N ASP A 200 -10.25 8.73 10.42
CA ASP A 200 -11.46 8.34 11.13
C ASP A 200 -12.54 7.78 10.19
N VAL A 201 -12.70 8.37 9.01
CA VAL A 201 -13.62 7.84 7.99
C VAL A 201 -13.09 6.54 7.38
N ILE A 202 -11.78 6.44 7.17
CA ILE A 202 -11.12 5.21 6.68
C ILE A 202 -11.32 4.07 7.65
N ASP A 203 -11.08 4.29 8.95
CA ASP A 203 -11.30 3.30 10.00
C ASP A 203 -12.76 2.84 10.08
N THR A 204 -13.70 3.76 9.86
CA THR A 204 -15.13 3.46 9.84
C THR A 204 -15.47 2.50 8.70
N TRP A 205 -15.04 2.80 7.48
CA TRP A 205 -15.28 1.94 6.32
C TRP A 205 -14.55 0.60 6.43
N ALA A 206 -13.30 0.62 6.89
CA ALA A 206 -12.55 -0.61 7.12
C ALA A 206 -13.29 -1.54 8.11
N PHE A 207 -13.79 -0.99 9.21
CA PHE A 207 -14.55 -1.77 10.19
C PHE A 207 -15.85 -2.33 9.58
N GLN A 208 -16.59 -1.54 8.80
CA GLN A 208 -17.79 -2.01 8.10
C GLN A 208 -17.49 -3.17 7.16
N MET A 209 -16.42 -3.08 6.35
CA MET A 209 -16.01 -4.14 5.45
C MET A 209 -15.54 -5.39 6.19
N MET A 210 -14.82 -5.23 7.30
CA MET A 210 -14.45 -6.36 8.18
C MET A 210 -15.71 -7.06 8.72
N CYS A 211 -16.70 -6.32 9.18
CA CYS A 211 -17.98 -6.88 9.65
C CYS A 211 -18.75 -7.63 8.55
N LEU A 212 -18.65 -7.18 7.29
CA LEU A 212 -19.33 -7.82 6.17
C LEU A 212 -18.62 -9.10 5.73
N PHE A 213 -17.30 -9.07 5.59
CA PHE A 213 -16.54 -10.10 4.85
C PHE A 213 -15.70 -11.03 5.70
N ASN A 214 -15.46 -10.72 6.99
CA ASN A 214 -14.64 -11.58 7.87
C ASN A 214 -15.49 -12.53 8.73
N LYS A 215 -16.48 -13.21 8.13
CA LYS A 215 -17.36 -14.14 8.86
C LYS A 215 -16.74 -15.53 9.05
N GLU A 216 -16.16 -16.06 8.00
CA GLU A 216 -15.55 -17.39 7.99
C GLU A 216 -14.04 -17.31 7.95
N ASN A 217 -13.50 -16.50 7.05
CA ASN A 217 -12.08 -16.26 6.86
C ASN A 217 -11.78 -14.77 7.04
N THR A 218 -10.59 -14.44 7.53
CA THR A 218 -10.12 -13.05 7.61
C THR A 218 -9.66 -12.59 6.24
N ILE A 219 -10.45 -11.75 5.59
CA ILE A 219 -10.20 -11.23 4.24
C ILE A 219 -9.80 -9.76 4.28
N VAL A 220 -10.56 -8.93 4.99
CA VAL A 220 -10.31 -7.48 5.07
C VAL A 220 -9.52 -7.16 6.33
N TYR A 221 -8.46 -6.42 6.17
CA TYR A 221 -7.59 -5.95 7.25
C TYR A 221 -7.55 -4.43 7.27
N ASN A 222 -7.62 -3.85 8.47
CA ASN A 222 -7.32 -2.44 8.68
C ASN A 222 -5.86 -2.27 9.10
N THR A 223 -5.22 -1.19 8.66
CA THR A 223 -3.85 -0.85 9.04
C THR A 223 -3.85 0.15 10.19
N ILE A 224 -3.13 -0.16 11.27
CA ILE A 224 -3.08 0.67 12.47
C ILE A 224 -1.69 1.27 12.66
N GLN A 225 -1.60 2.60 12.63
CA GLN A 225 -0.36 3.38 12.80
C GLN A 225 0.02 3.46 14.28
N MET A 226 0.62 2.42 14.84
CA MET A 226 0.90 2.28 16.28
C MET A 226 1.88 3.30 16.87
N TYR A 227 2.50 4.14 16.03
CA TYR A 227 3.31 5.28 16.48
C TYR A 227 2.48 6.49 16.93
N ARG A 228 1.16 6.51 16.64
CA ARG A 228 0.22 7.54 17.13
C ARG A 228 -0.27 7.20 18.54
N HIS A 229 -0.46 8.23 19.37
CA HIS A 229 -0.87 8.07 20.76
C HIS A 229 -2.27 7.43 20.95
N ASP A 230 -3.19 7.68 20.02
CA ASP A 230 -4.59 7.25 20.09
C ASP A 230 -4.82 5.81 19.59
N ARG A 231 -3.86 5.20 18.90
CA ARG A 231 -4.09 3.92 18.20
C ARG A 231 -4.17 2.70 19.09
N LEU A 232 -3.52 2.71 20.24
CA LEU A 232 -3.62 1.60 21.19
C LEU A 232 -5.05 1.46 21.74
N GLU A 233 -5.69 2.57 22.10
CA GLU A 233 -7.08 2.54 22.58
C GLU A 233 -8.06 2.19 21.45
N PHE A 234 -7.81 2.67 20.24
CA PHE A 234 -8.55 2.26 19.05
C PHE A 234 -8.46 0.75 18.83
N LEU A 235 -7.25 0.16 18.90
CA LEU A 235 -7.05 -1.29 18.73
C LEU A 235 -7.81 -2.09 19.81
N LYS A 236 -7.76 -1.65 21.08
CA LYS A 236 -8.53 -2.26 22.17
C LYS A 236 -10.04 -2.20 21.92
N SER A 237 -10.53 -1.06 21.42
CA SER A 237 -11.93 -0.89 21.05
C SER A 237 -12.34 -1.83 19.91
N CYS A 238 -11.48 -2.01 18.90
CA CYS A 238 -11.72 -2.97 17.81
C CYS A 238 -11.80 -4.40 18.34
N LEU A 239 -10.90 -4.80 19.25
CA LEU A 239 -10.92 -6.11 19.88
C LEU A 239 -12.22 -6.35 20.68
N GLN A 240 -12.65 -5.37 21.46
CA GLN A 240 -13.92 -5.47 22.22
C GLN A 240 -15.15 -5.62 21.33
N LYS A 241 -15.14 -5.00 20.14
CA LYS A 241 -16.25 -5.13 19.18
C LYS A 241 -16.23 -6.46 18.42
N ALA A 242 -15.08 -7.14 18.37
CA ALA A 242 -14.92 -8.42 17.70
C ALA A 242 -15.23 -9.64 18.59
N LEU A 243 -15.30 -9.44 19.92
CA LEU A 243 -15.65 -10.45 20.93
C LEU A 243 -17.15 -10.45 21.21
#